data_34b5e06a61402531236b37cf48a430ad
#
_entry.id   34b5e06a61402531236b37cf48a430ad
#
_cell.length_a   1.000
_cell.length_b   1.000
_cell.length_c   1.000
_cell.angle_alpha   90.00
_cell.angle_beta   90.00
_cell.angle_gamma   90.00
#
_symmetry.space_group_name_H-M   'P 1'
#
loop_
_entity.id
_entity.type
_entity.pdbx_description
1 polymer ?
#
loop_
_entity_poly.entity_id
_entity_poly.type
_entity_poly.pdbx_seq_one_letter_code
_entity_poly.pdbx_strand_id
1 'polypeptide(L)'
;MGQQTLAASERHELCNLMDELGPDAPTLCGGWTTRDLAAHLVVREGRPVAAAGILLPPLAGLAARAQRGVAERSWPELVDLVRTGPPWWSLMRLGPIGEKINGLEFFVHHEDVRRVGRGWEPRLADPDRAETLWAALSQLAWGCYRHSPVGVVLRRPDRTERVARRGQRSVTVVGPPEELTLHAYGRAEAMVDVEGDQTDVQRLQDSRRGF
;
A
#
# COMPACT_ATOMS: atom_id res chain seq x y z
N MET A 1 8.86 -1.85 27.26
CA MET A 1 8.60 -0.97 26.10
C MET A 1 7.80 -1.80 25.13
N GLY A 2 6.54 -1.43 24.82
CA GLY A 2 5.73 -2.16 23.85
C GLY A 2 6.34 -2.03 22.46
N GLN A 3 6.39 -3.14 21.73
CA GLN A 3 6.89 -3.16 20.34
C GLN A 3 5.95 -2.25 19.51
N GLN A 4 6.53 -1.30 18.77
CA GLN A 4 5.77 -0.39 17.91
C GLN A 4 5.17 -1.21 16.76
N THR A 5 3.90 -0.99 16.44
CA THR A 5 3.26 -1.73 15.34
C THR A 5 3.81 -1.28 13.98
N LEU A 6 3.70 -2.14 12.95
CA LEU A 6 4.14 -1.81 11.59
C LEU A 6 3.47 -0.52 11.10
N ALA A 7 2.15 -0.38 11.28
CA ALA A 7 1.44 0.82 10.85
C ALA A 7 1.96 2.09 11.54
N ALA A 8 2.28 2.01 12.82
CA ALA A 8 2.81 3.15 13.58
C ALA A 8 4.24 3.52 13.15
N SER A 9 5.10 2.52 12.90
CA SER A 9 6.47 2.73 12.42
C SER A 9 6.47 3.34 11.02
N GLU A 10 5.76 2.72 10.07
CA GLU A 10 5.71 3.19 8.68
C GLU A 10 5.08 4.58 8.58
N ARG A 11 4.04 4.86 9.37
CA ARG A 11 3.44 6.20 9.47
C ARG A 11 4.47 7.25 9.92
N HIS A 12 5.22 6.93 10.96
CA HIS A 12 6.21 7.85 11.52
C HIS A 12 7.31 8.15 10.49
N GLU A 13 7.86 7.12 9.85
CA GLU A 13 8.91 7.25 8.85
C GLU A 13 8.42 7.99 7.60
N LEU A 14 7.21 7.69 7.11
CA LEU A 14 6.60 8.41 6.01
C LEU A 14 6.42 9.91 6.32
N CYS A 15 5.95 10.25 7.52
CA CYS A 15 5.81 11.65 7.91
C CYS A 15 7.15 12.38 7.99
N ASN A 16 8.22 11.72 8.49
CA ASN A 16 9.57 12.31 8.50
C ASN A 16 10.06 12.56 7.07
N LEU A 17 9.87 11.59 6.17
CA LEU A 17 10.23 11.75 4.77
C LEU A 17 9.42 12.85 4.08
N MET A 18 8.14 13.00 4.42
CA MET A 18 7.30 14.11 3.93
C MET A 18 7.80 15.47 4.41
N ASP A 19 8.23 15.58 5.68
CA ASP A 19 8.82 16.82 6.22
C ASP A 19 10.12 17.21 5.49
N GLU A 20 10.93 16.21 5.11
CA GLU A 20 12.18 16.45 4.37
C GLU A 20 11.95 16.89 2.92
N LEU A 21 11.00 16.23 2.23
CA LEU A 21 10.77 16.44 0.80
C LEU A 21 9.84 17.62 0.49
N GLY A 22 8.99 18.00 1.43
CA GLY A 22 7.99 19.05 1.23
C GLY A 22 6.75 18.58 0.45
N PRO A 23 5.81 19.51 0.16
CA PRO A 23 4.47 19.19 -0.35
C PRO A 23 4.41 18.81 -1.84
N ASP A 24 5.41 19.19 -2.61
CA ASP A 24 5.35 19.13 -4.09
C ASP A 24 6.21 17.99 -4.67
N ALA A 25 6.78 17.14 -3.80
CA ALA A 25 7.57 15.98 -4.24
C ALA A 25 6.67 14.96 -4.95
N PRO A 26 7.13 14.36 -6.05
CA PRO A 26 6.36 13.34 -6.77
C PRO A 26 6.23 12.04 -5.96
N THR A 27 5.23 11.22 -6.34
CA THR A 27 5.02 9.88 -5.78
C THR A 27 4.77 8.86 -6.90
N LEU A 28 4.83 7.56 -6.60
CA LEU A 28 4.41 6.51 -7.55
C LEU A 28 2.88 6.43 -7.73
N CYS A 29 2.11 7.18 -6.95
CA CYS A 29 0.65 7.21 -7.05
C CYS A 29 0.22 8.11 -8.22
N GLY A 30 0.34 7.66 -9.44
CA GLY A 30 -0.22 8.23 -10.66
C GLY A 30 -0.46 9.76 -10.70
N GLY A 31 0.60 10.57 -10.69
CA GLY A 31 0.53 12.04 -10.77
C GLY A 31 0.25 12.76 -9.44
N TRP A 32 0.22 12.03 -8.30
CA TRP A 32 0.09 12.65 -6.98
C TRP A 32 1.42 13.19 -6.47
N THR A 33 1.34 14.33 -5.81
CA THR A 33 2.40 14.85 -4.96
C THR A 33 2.31 14.28 -3.55
N THR A 34 3.33 14.53 -2.73
CA THR A 34 3.31 14.22 -1.29
C THR A 34 2.12 14.88 -0.58
N ARG A 35 1.69 16.08 -1.01
CA ARG A 35 0.48 16.76 -0.53
C ARG A 35 -0.79 15.96 -0.81
N ASP A 36 -0.93 15.47 -2.05
CA ASP A 36 -2.10 14.68 -2.43
C ASP A 36 -2.16 13.36 -1.66
N LEU A 37 -1.00 12.73 -1.48
CA LEU A 37 -0.88 11.50 -0.70
C LEU A 37 -1.21 11.73 0.79
N ALA A 38 -0.70 12.79 1.40
CA ALA A 38 -1.02 13.14 2.78
C ALA A 38 -2.52 13.41 2.96
N ALA A 39 -3.15 14.15 2.03
CA ALA A 39 -4.58 14.40 2.04
C ALA A 39 -5.40 13.12 1.87
N HIS A 40 -4.95 12.18 1.02
CA HIS A 40 -5.53 10.86 0.86
C HIS A 40 -5.55 10.09 2.19
N LEU A 41 -4.41 10.00 2.87
CA LEU A 41 -4.27 9.29 4.14
C LEU A 41 -5.20 9.86 5.23
N VAL A 42 -5.27 11.20 5.34
CA VAL A 42 -6.18 11.87 6.30
C VAL A 42 -7.65 11.56 5.99
N VAL A 43 -8.06 11.60 4.72
CA VAL A 43 -9.43 11.29 4.32
C VAL A 43 -9.77 9.83 4.56
N ARG A 44 -8.86 8.93 4.19
CA ARG A 44 -9.03 7.49 4.36
C ARG A 44 -9.26 7.11 5.83
N GLU A 45 -8.53 7.72 6.74
CA GLU A 45 -8.60 7.38 8.17
C GLU A 45 -9.69 8.16 8.92
N GLY A 46 -9.94 9.40 8.54
CA GLY A 46 -10.80 10.31 9.29
C GLY A 46 -12.20 10.51 8.73
N ARG A 47 -12.51 10.04 7.51
CA ARG A 47 -13.80 10.29 6.83
C ARG A 47 -14.38 9.02 6.21
N PRO A 48 -15.04 8.14 6.98
CA PRO A 48 -15.45 6.81 6.52
C PRO A 48 -16.36 6.84 5.29
N VAL A 49 -17.24 7.82 5.15
CA VAL A 49 -18.13 7.97 3.96
C VAL A 49 -17.31 8.36 2.72
N ALA A 50 -16.35 9.25 2.86
CA ALA A 50 -15.47 9.63 1.76
C ALA A 50 -14.44 8.51 1.47
N ALA A 51 -13.95 7.83 2.50
CA ALA A 51 -13.08 6.67 2.37
C ALA A 51 -13.75 5.51 1.60
N ALA A 52 -15.05 5.32 1.75
CA ALA A 52 -15.81 4.37 0.92
C ALA A 52 -15.71 4.71 -0.58
N GLY A 53 -15.58 6.00 -0.94
CA GLY A 53 -15.39 6.42 -2.32
C GLY A 53 -14.03 6.05 -2.93
N ILE A 54 -13.05 5.68 -2.13
CA ILE A 54 -11.77 5.14 -2.60
C ILE A 54 -12.00 3.72 -3.20
N LEU A 55 -12.92 2.96 -2.61
CA LEU A 55 -13.22 1.58 -3.00
C LEU A 55 -14.45 1.46 -3.93
N LEU A 56 -15.38 2.40 -3.84
CA LEU A 56 -16.67 2.37 -4.53
C LEU A 56 -16.74 3.45 -5.62
N PRO A 57 -16.67 3.09 -6.92
CA PRO A 57 -16.69 4.06 -8.02
C PRO A 57 -17.80 5.11 -7.97
N PRO A 58 -19.05 4.81 -7.58
CA PRO A 58 -20.09 5.83 -7.48
C PRO A 58 -19.83 6.96 -6.48
N LEU A 59 -18.98 6.70 -5.47
CA LEU A 59 -18.62 7.66 -4.43
C LEU A 59 -17.23 8.32 -4.66
N ALA A 60 -16.55 8.01 -5.77
CA ALA A 60 -15.20 8.52 -6.06
C ALA A 60 -15.15 10.06 -6.09
N GLY A 61 -16.20 10.72 -6.62
CA GLY A 61 -16.30 12.18 -6.63
C GLY A 61 -16.36 12.81 -5.22
N LEU A 62 -16.96 12.11 -4.25
CA LEU A 62 -17.02 12.55 -2.86
C LEU A 62 -15.63 12.42 -2.19
N ALA A 63 -14.94 11.31 -2.44
CA ALA A 63 -13.57 11.11 -1.96
C ALA A 63 -12.63 12.19 -2.52
N ALA A 64 -12.67 12.43 -3.83
CA ALA A 64 -11.84 13.45 -4.49
C ALA A 64 -12.11 14.86 -3.96
N ARG A 65 -13.39 15.21 -3.71
CA ARG A 65 -13.74 16.51 -3.11
C ARG A 65 -13.23 16.65 -1.68
N ALA A 66 -13.39 15.61 -0.87
CA ALA A 66 -12.88 15.59 0.50
C ALA A 66 -11.36 15.72 0.53
N GLN A 67 -10.64 15.02 -0.36
CA GLN A 67 -9.20 15.07 -0.47
C GLN A 67 -8.72 16.47 -0.86
N ARG A 68 -9.32 17.12 -1.87
CA ARG A 68 -8.99 18.50 -2.24
C ARG A 68 -9.15 19.47 -1.06
N GLY A 69 -10.29 19.41 -0.34
CA GLY A 69 -10.51 20.29 0.80
C GLY A 69 -9.54 20.06 1.97
N VAL A 70 -9.01 18.84 2.12
CA VAL A 70 -7.95 18.56 3.10
C VAL A 70 -6.59 19.06 2.60
N ALA A 71 -6.30 18.94 1.30
CA ALA A 71 -5.06 19.39 0.67
C ALA A 71 -4.84 20.93 0.74
N GLU A 72 -5.90 21.71 0.94
CA GLU A 72 -5.81 23.17 1.12
C GLU A 72 -5.19 23.61 2.45
N ARG A 73 -5.00 22.69 3.41
CA ARG A 73 -4.35 22.96 4.69
C ARG A 73 -2.88 23.33 4.51
N SER A 74 -2.32 24.04 5.49
CA SER A 74 -0.88 24.27 5.52
C SER A 74 -0.13 22.92 5.58
N TRP A 75 1.05 22.87 4.97
CA TRP A 75 1.83 21.62 4.91
C TRP A 75 2.13 21.02 6.30
N PRO A 76 2.60 21.79 7.28
CA PRO A 76 2.85 21.26 8.62
C PRO A 76 1.59 20.67 9.26
N GLU A 77 0.45 21.36 9.17
CA GLU A 77 -0.82 20.86 9.71
C GLU A 77 -1.25 19.55 9.04
N LEU A 78 -1.03 19.43 7.73
CA LEU A 78 -1.40 18.25 6.97
C LEU A 78 -0.56 17.03 7.39
N VAL A 79 0.76 17.21 7.52
CA VAL A 79 1.67 16.16 8.00
C VAL A 79 1.36 15.79 9.45
N ASP A 80 1.06 16.77 10.31
CA ASP A 80 0.68 16.51 11.70
C ASP A 80 -0.63 15.71 11.81
N LEU A 81 -1.60 15.95 10.93
CA LEU A 81 -2.81 15.13 10.87
C LEU A 81 -2.51 13.67 10.50
N VAL A 82 -1.62 13.44 9.53
CA VAL A 82 -1.17 12.08 9.19
C VAL A 82 -0.44 11.45 10.38
N ARG A 83 0.46 12.18 11.02
CA ARG A 83 1.29 11.74 12.15
C ARG A 83 0.45 11.36 13.37
N THR A 84 -0.53 12.20 13.71
CA THR A 84 -1.46 11.97 14.83
C THR A 84 -2.34 10.74 14.60
N GLY A 85 -2.60 10.43 13.33
CA GLY A 85 -3.39 9.27 12.93
C GLY A 85 -4.90 9.48 13.07
N PRO A 86 -5.66 8.39 12.92
CA PRO A 86 -7.11 8.48 12.86
C PRO A 86 -7.71 8.97 14.19
N PRO A 87 -8.80 9.74 14.14
CA PRO A 87 -9.51 10.17 15.34
C PRO A 87 -10.01 8.95 16.14
N TRP A 88 -10.25 9.14 17.44
CA TRP A 88 -10.60 8.06 18.37
C TRP A 88 -11.84 7.23 17.95
N TRP A 89 -12.75 7.83 17.20
CA TRP A 89 -13.97 7.18 16.69
C TRP A 89 -13.79 6.46 15.35
N SER A 90 -12.61 6.51 14.74
CA SER A 90 -12.35 5.86 13.45
C SER A 90 -12.33 4.34 13.56
N LEU A 91 -13.04 3.68 12.64
CA LEU A 91 -13.01 2.22 12.51
C LEU A 91 -11.61 1.67 12.22
N MET A 92 -10.72 2.50 11.66
CA MET A 92 -9.32 2.14 11.39
C MET A 92 -8.48 1.94 12.65
N ARG A 93 -8.98 2.37 13.83
CA ARG A 93 -8.37 2.08 15.15
C ARG A 93 -8.84 0.74 15.74
N LEU A 94 -9.85 0.10 15.15
CA LEU A 94 -10.49 -1.05 15.76
C LEU A 94 -9.80 -2.36 15.35
N GLY A 95 -9.07 -2.94 16.29
CA GLY A 95 -8.63 -4.32 16.31
C GLY A 95 -7.53 -4.71 15.30
N PRO A 96 -7.19 -6.01 15.28
CA PRO A 96 -6.06 -6.54 14.51
C PRO A 96 -6.22 -6.41 12.98
N ILE A 97 -7.44 -6.36 12.47
CA ILE A 97 -7.70 -6.23 11.02
C ILE A 97 -7.38 -4.81 10.55
N GLY A 98 -7.80 -3.79 11.31
CA GLY A 98 -7.47 -2.40 11.01
C GLY A 98 -5.96 -2.16 11.01
N GLU A 99 -5.24 -2.74 11.96
CA GLU A 99 -3.79 -2.66 12.05
C GLU A 99 -3.10 -3.29 10.82
N LYS A 100 -3.54 -4.46 10.37
CA LYS A 100 -2.98 -5.12 9.19
C LYS A 100 -3.21 -4.31 7.91
N ILE A 101 -4.44 -3.80 7.72
CA ILE A 101 -4.78 -2.96 6.57
C ILE A 101 -3.94 -1.69 6.58
N ASN A 102 -3.82 -1.02 7.73
CA ASN A 102 -3.01 0.18 7.87
C ASN A 102 -1.52 -0.10 7.69
N GLY A 103 -1.01 -1.22 8.21
CA GLY A 103 0.38 -1.61 8.03
C GLY A 103 0.76 -1.76 6.56
N LEU A 104 -0.07 -2.47 5.76
CA LEU A 104 0.14 -2.58 4.31
C LEU A 104 0.05 -1.22 3.61
N GLU A 105 -0.94 -0.42 3.95
CA GLU A 105 -1.19 0.88 3.31
C GLU A 105 -0.05 1.87 3.57
N PHE A 106 0.37 2.03 4.84
CA PHE A 106 1.48 2.92 5.16
C PHE A 106 2.81 2.43 4.60
N PHE A 107 3.04 1.11 4.59
CA PHE A 107 4.22 0.54 3.94
C PHE A 107 4.25 0.87 2.44
N VAL A 108 3.16 0.59 1.72
CA VAL A 108 3.09 0.86 0.27
C VAL A 108 3.28 2.34 -0.03
N HIS A 109 2.61 3.23 0.69
CA HIS A 109 2.72 4.66 0.46
C HIS A 109 4.06 5.25 0.90
N HIS A 110 4.72 4.68 1.88
CA HIS A 110 6.09 5.03 2.22
C HIS A 110 7.03 4.68 1.05
N GLU A 111 6.90 3.48 0.49
CA GLU A 111 7.65 3.09 -0.69
C GLU A 111 7.27 3.89 -1.95
N ASP A 112 6.01 4.33 -2.09
CA ASP A 112 5.57 5.20 -3.17
C ASP A 112 6.30 6.55 -3.18
N VAL A 113 6.71 7.04 -2.02
CA VAL A 113 7.52 8.28 -1.92
C VAL A 113 9.01 7.96 -2.07
N ARG A 114 9.49 6.85 -1.48
CA ARG A 114 10.91 6.48 -1.52
C ARG A 114 11.41 6.07 -2.90
N ARG A 115 10.58 5.41 -3.70
CA ARG A 115 10.98 4.78 -4.98
C ARG A 115 10.76 5.66 -6.20
N VAL A 116 10.48 6.92 -6.03
CA VAL A 116 10.34 7.85 -7.15
C VAL A 116 11.71 8.13 -7.80
N GLY A 117 11.74 8.08 -9.11
CA GLY A 117 12.92 8.44 -9.88
C GLY A 117 13.95 7.32 -9.97
N ARG A 118 15.22 7.69 -10.12
CA ARG A 118 16.34 6.75 -10.26
C ARG A 118 17.20 6.75 -9.01
N GLY A 119 17.81 5.59 -8.71
CA GLY A 119 18.81 5.47 -7.63
C GLY A 119 18.22 5.10 -6.27
N TRP A 120 16.93 4.73 -6.19
CA TRP A 120 16.39 4.13 -5.00
C TRP A 120 16.91 2.69 -4.83
N GLU A 121 17.00 2.25 -3.59
CA GLU A 121 17.36 0.88 -3.23
C GLU A 121 16.31 0.30 -2.29
N PRO A 122 16.08 -1.04 -2.33
CA PRO A 122 15.27 -1.71 -1.31
C PRO A 122 15.80 -1.38 0.09
N ARG A 123 14.91 -1.25 1.05
CA ARG A 123 15.32 -1.07 2.43
C ARG A 123 16.07 -2.31 2.96
N LEU A 124 16.92 -2.10 3.94
CA LEU A 124 17.58 -3.20 4.65
C LEU A 124 16.54 -4.21 5.14
N ALA A 125 16.92 -5.48 5.07
CA ALA A 125 16.07 -6.57 5.54
C ALA A 125 15.71 -6.37 7.02
N ASP A 126 14.42 -6.49 7.31
CA ASP A 126 13.85 -6.43 8.65
C ASP A 126 12.89 -7.62 8.81
N PRO A 127 13.28 -8.65 9.57
CA PRO A 127 12.47 -9.85 9.73
C PRO A 127 11.07 -9.58 10.33
N ASP A 128 10.94 -8.65 11.27
CA ASP A 128 9.67 -8.33 11.92
C ASP A 128 8.71 -7.65 10.94
N ARG A 129 9.23 -6.72 10.14
CA ARG A 129 8.48 -6.10 9.04
C ARG A 129 8.04 -7.14 8.01
N ALA A 130 8.98 -7.98 7.56
CA ALA A 130 8.72 -9.01 6.56
C ALA A 130 7.62 -9.99 7.00
N GLU A 131 7.68 -10.50 8.24
CA GLU A 131 6.67 -11.42 8.77
C GLU A 131 5.31 -10.73 8.95
N THR A 132 5.30 -9.48 9.39
CA THR A 132 4.05 -8.72 9.56
C THR A 132 3.39 -8.46 8.19
N LEU A 133 4.15 -8.05 7.19
CA LEU A 133 3.67 -7.85 5.82
C LEU A 133 3.17 -9.18 5.22
N TRP A 134 3.91 -10.27 5.39
CA TRP A 134 3.51 -11.58 4.90
C TRP A 134 2.19 -12.06 5.54
N ALA A 135 2.05 -11.91 6.84
CA ALA A 135 0.84 -12.28 7.55
C ALA A 135 -0.39 -11.48 7.08
N ALA A 136 -0.22 -10.17 6.85
CA ALA A 136 -1.27 -9.29 6.34
C ALA A 136 -1.60 -9.61 4.87
N LEU A 137 -0.57 -9.68 4.01
CA LEU A 137 -0.71 -9.98 2.58
C LEU A 137 -1.38 -11.35 2.36
N SER A 138 -1.00 -12.38 3.13
CA SER A 138 -1.59 -13.72 3.03
C SER A 138 -3.11 -13.74 3.23
N GLN A 139 -3.68 -12.76 3.94
CA GLN A 139 -5.12 -12.64 4.19
C GLN A 139 -5.82 -11.73 3.16
N LEU A 140 -5.13 -10.75 2.60
CA LEU A 140 -5.72 -9.68 1.79
C LEU A 140 -5.38 -9.77 0.30
N ALA A 141 -4.38 -10.59 -0.09
CA ALA A 141 -3.89 -10.66 -1.47
C ALA A 141 -4.99 -11.04 -2.50
N TRP A 142 -6.00 -11.82 -2.09
CA TRP A 142 -7.13 -12.16 -2.96
C TRP A 142 -7.84 -10.90 -3.50
N GLY A 143 -7.94 -9.87 -2.70
CA GLY A 143 -8.52 -8.59 -3.11
C GLY A 143 -7.64 -7.86 -4.13
N CYS A 144 -6.31 -7.88 -3.92
CA CYS A 144 -5.35 -7.25 -4.82
C CYS A 144 -5.33 -7.91 -6.22
N TYR A 145 -5.50 -9.24 -6.29
CA TYR A 145 -5.49 -9.99 -7.54
C TYR A 145 -6.87 -10.35 -8.08
N ARG A 146 -7.95 -9.73 -7.57
CA ARG A 146 -9.34 -10.08 -7.97
C ARG A 146 -9.60 -9.94 -9.46
N HIS A 147 -8.88 -9.08 -10.16
CA HIS A 147 -9.00 -8.85 -11.60
C HIS A 147 -8.01 -9.64 -12.44
N SER A 148 -7.11 -10.41 -11.83
CA SER A 148 -6.18 -11.25 -12.60
C SER A 148 -6.93 -12.31 -13.41
N PRO A 149 -6.65 -12.47 -14.71
CA PRO A 149 -7.27 -13.50 -15.53
C PRO A 149 -6.67 -14.90 -15.30
N VAL A 150 -5.60 -15.00 -14.50
CA VAL A 150 -4.91 -16.25 -14.16
C VAL A 150 -4.84 -16.42 -12.64
N GLY A 151 -4.62 -17.66 -12.19
CA GLY A 151 -4.28 -17.95 -10.80
C GLY A 151 -2.95 -17.31 -10.42
N VAL A 152 -2.82 -16.92 -9.14
CA VAL A 152 -1.60 -16.30 -8.62
C VAL A 152 -1.20 -16.97 -7.31
N VAL A 153 0.04 -17.45 -7.27
CA VAL A 153 0.70 -17.97 -6.07
C VAL A 153 1.79 -16.98 -5.68
N LEU A 154 1.85 -16.61 -4.42
CA LEU A 154 2.94 -15.82 -3.86
C LEU A 154 3.92 -16.76 -3.19
N ARG A 155 5.23 -16.63 -3.48
CA ARG A 155 6.29 -17.46 -2.92
C ARG A 155 7.39 -16.59 -2.34
N ARG A 156 7.74 -16.85 -1.08
CA ARG A 156 8.89 -16.25 -0.40
C ARG A 156 10.21 -16.95 -0.80
N PRO A 157 11.37 -16.33 -0.54
CA PRO A 157 12.68 -16.96 -0.76
C PRO A 157 12.88 -18.29 -0.01
N ASP A 158 12.26 -18.46 1.16
CA ASP A 158 12.25 -19.68 1.95
C ASP A 158 11.32 -20.78 1.41
N ARG A 159 10.71 -20.55 0.24
CA ARG A 159 9.73 -21.39 -0.45
C ARG A 159 8.35 -21.49 0.23
N THR A 160 8.07 -20.70 1.25
CA THR A 160 6.72 -20.58 1.81
C THR A 160 5.78 -19.97 0.78
N GLU A 161 4.63 -20.60 0.55
CA GLU A 161 3.67 -20.19 -0.48
C GLU A 161 2.31 -19.82 0.07
N ARG A 162 1.62 -18.93 -0.65
CA ARG A 162 0.21 -18.61 -0.46
C ARG A 162 -0.49 -18.43 -1.78
N VAL A 163 -1.67 -19.05 -1.93
CA VAL A 163 -2.53 -18.84 -3.08
C VAL A 163 -3.29 -17.54 -2.89
N ALA A 164 -2.93 -16.52 -3.67
CA ALA A 164 -3.62 -15.23 -3.70
C ALA A 164 -4.89 -15.30 -4.58
N ARG A 165 -4.83 -16.04 -5.70
CA ARG A 165 -5.96 -16.26 -6.57
C ARG A 165 -5.92 -17.69 -7.14
N ARG A 166 -7.05 -18.38 -7.12
CA ARG A 166 -7.20 -19.68 -7.78
C ARG A 166 -7.50 -19.48 -9.27
N GLY A 167 -7.00 -20.37 -10.12
CA GLY A 167 -7.26 -20.41 -11.58
C GLY A 167 -6.86 -21.76 -12.15
N GLN A 168 -7.34 -22.07 -13.37
CA GLN A 168 -6.95 -23.29 -14.09
C GLN A 168 -5.47 -23.26 -14.52
N ARG A 169 -5.00 -22.06 -14.87
CA ARG A 169 -3.60 -21.75 -15.14
C ARG A 169 -3.15 -20.74 -14.10
N SER A 170 -1.93 -20.88 -13.63
CA SER A 170 -1.41 -20.00 -12.58
C SER A 170 0.04 -19.63 -12.85
N VAL A 171 0.41 -18.48 -12.31
CA VAL A 171 1.78 -17.99 -12.22
C VAL A 171 2.20 -17.88 -10.77
N THR A 172 3.50 -17.97 -10.51
CA THR A 172 4.07 -17.78 -9.19
C THR A 172 4.88 -16.49 -9.16
N VAL A 173 4.53 -15.59 -8.26
CA VAL A 173 5.29 -14.36 -7.98
C VAL A 173 6.22 -14.63 -6.82
N VAL A 174 7.52 -14.48 -7.06
CA VAL A 174 8.60 -14.85 -6.12
C VAL A 174 9.33 -13.60 -5.66
N GLY A 175 9.47 -13.44 -4.36
CA GLY A 175 10.19 -12.31 -3.78
C GLY A 175 10.06 -12.21 -2.27
N PRO A 176 10.80 -11.31 -1.62
CA PRO A 176 10.61 -11.01 -0.20
C PRO A 176 9.21 -10.40 0.03
N PRO A 177 8.64 -10.51 1.24
CA PRO A 177 7.30 -10.03 1.56
C PRO A 177 7.06 -8.56 1.21
N GLU A 178 8.06 -7.71 1.34
CA GLU A 178 8.03 -6.30 0.97
C GLU A 178 7.73 -6.12 -0.52
N GLU A 179 8.46 -6.82 -1.37
CA GLU A 179 8.33 -6.72 -2.83
C GLU A 179 7.04 -7.39 -3.32
N LEU A 180 6.66 -8.52 -2.71
CA LEU A 180 5.39 -9.18 -2.96
C LEU A 180 4.20 -8.26 -2.62
N THR A 181 4.31 -7.47 -1.56
CA THR A 181 3.30 -6.48 -1.18
C THR A 181 3.19 -5.38 -2.23
N LEU A 182 4.29 -4.80 -2.65
CA LEU A 182 4.31 -3.77 -3.69
C LEU A 182 3.75 -4.27 -5.02
N HIS A 183 4.15 -5.47 -5.43
CA HIS A 183 3.61 -6.10 -6.62
C HIS A 183 2.09 -6.34 -6.52
N ALA A 184 1.59 -6.81 -5.38
CA ALA A 184 0.17 -7.02 -5.14
C ALA A 184 -0.63 -5.70 -5.23
N TYR A 185 -0.03 -4.60 -4.78
CA TYR A 185 -0.60 -3.25 -4.89
C TYR A 185 -0.36 -2.59 -6.26
N GLY A 186 0.22 -3.32 -7.23
CA GLY A 186 0.35 -2.87 -8.62
C GLY A 186 1.52 -1.95 -8.91
N ARG A 187 2.54 -1.89 -8.02
CA ARG A 187 3.74 -1.09 -8.27
C ARG A 187 4.67 -1.79 -9.24
N ALA A 188 5.04 -1.07 -10.31
CA ALA A 188 5.96 -1.57 -11.33
C ALA A 188 7.41 -1.68 -10.80
N GLU A 189 7.72 -0.88 -9.77
CA GLU A 189 9.01 -0.82 -9.09
C GLU A 189 9.23 -2.00 -8.11
N ALA A 190 8.30 -2.93 -8.02
CA ALA A 190 8.46 -4.13 -7.20
C ALA A 190 9.52 -5.07 -7.81
N MET A 191 10.50 -5.45 -7.02
CA MET A 191 11.58 -6.37 -7.41
C MET A 191 11.15 -7.82 -7.12
N VAL A 192 10.42 -8.41 -8.07
CA VAL A 192 9.93 -9.79 -8.00
C VAL A 192 10.23 -10.55 -9.29
N ASP A 193 10.39 -11.86 -9.17
CA ASP A 193 10.39 -12.77 -10.31
C ASP A 193 8.98 -13.34 -10.52
N VAL A 194 8.57 -13.49 -11.76
CA VAL A 194 7.27 -14.10 -12.10
C VAL A 194 7.52 -15.36 -12.93
N GLU A 195 7.24 -16.50 -12.34
CA GLU A 195 7.42 -17.83 -12.93
C GLU A 195 6.10 -18.34 -13.49
N GLY A 196 6.15 -18.96 -14.69
CA GLY A 196 4.98 -19.56 -15.33
C GLY A 196 5.08 -19.56 -16.85
N ASP A 197 3.98 -19.93 -17.52
CA ASP A 197 3.88 -19.79 -18.97
C ASP A 197 3.95 -18.31 -19.34
N GLN A 198 4.73 -17.99 -20.39
CA GLN A 198 4.99 -16.58 -20.76
C GLN A 198 3.71 -15.80 -21.08
N THR A 199 2.72 -16.46 -21.71
CA THR A 199 1.43 -15.83 -22.02
C THR A 199 0.66 -15.50 -20.74
N ASP A 200 0.73 -16.36 -19.72
CA ASP A 200 0.03 -16.15 -18.46
C ASP A 200 0.75 -15.09 -17.60
N VAL A 201 2.09 -15.03 -17.66
CA VAL A 201 2.87 -13.96 -17.07
C VAL A 201 2.46 -12.61 -17.66
N GLN A 202 2.39 -12.51 -19.00
CA GLN A 202 1.97 -11.27 -19.65
C GLN A 202 0.54 -10.88 -19.27
N ARG A 203 -0.39 -11.84 -19.21
CA ARG A 203 -1.77 -11.58 -18.76
C ARG A 203 -1.86 -11.05 -17.34
N LEU A 204 -1.02 -11.55 -16.43
CA LEU A 204 -0.93 -11.00 -15.09
C LEU A 204 -0.39 -9.57 -15.10
N GLN A 205 0.69 -9.31 -15.86
CA GLN A 205 1.30 -7.97 -15.96
C GLN A 205 0.32 -6.94 -16.51
N ASP A 206 -0.47 -7.28 -17.51
CA ASP A 206 -1.49 -6.41 -18.12
C ASP A 206 -2.73 -6.23 -17.24
N SER A 207 -2.90 -7.04 -16.20
CA SER A 207 -4.06 -6.96 -15.31
C SER A 207 -3.91 -5.86 -14.27
N ARG A 208 -5.06 -5.24 -13.92
CA ARG A 208 -5.10 -4.33 -12.79
C ARG A 208 -4.86 -5.09 -11.48
N ARG A 209 -3.93 -4.59 -10.67
CA ARG A 209 -3.67 -5.06 -9.29
C ARG A 209 -3.95 -3.95 -8.30
N GLY A 210 -4.11 -4.33 -7.03
CA GLY A 210 -4.46 -3.42 -5.95
C GLY A 210 -5.98 -3.26 -5.78
N PHE A 211 -6.34 -2.39 -4.88
CA PHE A 211 -7.74 -2.10 -4.52
C PHE A 211 -8.33 -0.98 -5.35
#